data_c96536a6d560f990106fe2a5b349fd75
#
_entry.id   c96536a6d560f990106fe2a5b349fd75
#
_cell.length_a   1.000
_cell.length_b   1.000
_cell.length_c   1.000
_cell.angle_alpha   90.00
_cell.angle_beta   90.00
_cell.angle_gamma   90.00
#
_symmetry.space_group_name_H-M   'P 1'
#
loop_
_entity.id
_entity.type
_entity.pdbx_description
1 polymer ?
#
loop_
_entity_poly.entity_id
_entity_poly.type
_entity_poly.pdbx_seq_one_letter_code
_entity_poly.pdbx_strand_id
1 'polypeptide(L)'
;MKKKYLIVVADYYKEVANGLLKNAKDKLPKYSIITVINVPGVFEIPVTISKNIRKYDGFLALGCVIKGQTPHFDFISQASTDAIMKLSIENRKPIGNGIITCLNMKQAIARKKKGGEAAQAVISVLSQR
;
A
#
# COMPACT_ATOMS: atom_id res chain seq x y z
N MET A 1 -0.91 -17.24 16.63
CA MET A 1 -1.06 -15.83 17.03
C MET A 1 -1.57 -14.97 15.90
N LYS A 2 -2.48 -14.06 16.21
CA LYS A 2 -3.02 -13.14 15.21
C LYS A 2 -1.97 -12.11 14.84
N LYS A 3 -1.76 -11.93 13.54
CA LYS A 3 -0.91 -10.85 13.03
C LYS A 3 -1.71 -9.56 12.92
N LYS A 4 -1.03 -8.45 13.14
CA LYS A 4 -1.64 -7.12 13.02
C LYS A 4 -1.14 -6.46 11.73
N TYR A 5 -2.07 -6.03 10.90
CA TYR A 5 -1.77 -5.37 9.63
C TYR A 5 -2.31 -3.95 9.64
N LEU A 6 -1.52 -3.03 9.13
CA LEU A 6 -1.97 -1.67 8.87
C LEU A 6 -2.05 -1.46 7.37
N ILE A 7 -3.22 -1.10 6.88
CA ILE A 7 -3.41 -0.71 5.49
C ILE A 7 -3.51 0.80 5.46
N VAL A 8 -2.58 1.44 4.77
CA VAL A 8 -2.62 2.89 4.53
C VAL A 8 -3.04 3.10 3.09
N VAL A 9 -4.21 3.69 2.90
CA VAL A 9 -4.78 3.86 1.56
C VAL A 9 -4.93 5.34 1.24
N ALA A 10 -4.34 5.74 0.11
CA ALA A 10 -4.51 7.08 -0.44
C ALA A 10 -5.80 7.09 -1.25
N ASP A 11 -6.77 7.91 -0.84
CA ASP A 11 -8.11 7.88 -1.41
C ASP A 11 -8.42 9.02 -2.38
N TYR A 12 -7.40 9.62 -2.96
CA TYR A 12 -7.57 10.68 -3.94
C TYR A 12 -8.50 10.24 -5.09
N TYR A 13 -8.28 9.02 -5.61
CA TYR A 13 -9.17 8.39 -6.59
C TYR A 13 -9.99 7.32 -5.86
N LYS A 14 -11.16 7.70 -5.37
CA LYS A 14 -11.93 6.87 -4.45
C LYS A 14 -12.31 5.50 -4.99
N GLU A 15 -12.75 5.42 -6.24
CA GLU A 15 -13.13 4.14 -6.83
C GLU A 15 -11.95 3.17 -6.89
N VAL A 16 -10.80 3.67 -7.33
CA VAL A 16 -9.58 2.86 -7.41
C VAL A 16 -9.13 2.43 -6.02
N ALA A 17 -9.13 3.38 -5.08
CA ALA A 17 -8.73 3.11 -3.69
C ALA A 17 -9.61 2.04 -3.05
N ASN A 18 -10.93 2.14 -3.24
CA ASN A 18 -11.87 1.16 -2.69
C ASN A 18 -11.65 -0.22 -3.29
N GLY A 19 -11.36 -0.30 -4.58
CA GLY A 19 -11.09 -1.57 -5.25
C GLY A 19 -9.80 -2.22 -4.73
N LEU A 20 -8.73 -1.42 -4.59
CA LEU A 20 -7.47 -1.90 -4.04
C LEU A 20 -7.66 -2.41 -2.60
N LEU A 21 -8.38 -1.64 -1.79
CA LEU A 21 -8.61 -1.98 -0.40
C LEU A 21 -9.40 -3.28 -0.26
N LYS A 22 -10.48 -3.43 -1.04
CA LYS A 22 -11.29 -4.65 -1.01
C LYS A 22 -10.46 -5.87 -1.39
N ASN A 23 -9.70 -5.78 -2.49
CA ASN A 23 -8.84 -6.88 -2.92
C ASN A 23 -7.80 -7.24 -1.87
N ALA A 24 -7.20 -6.24 -1.22
CA ALA A 24 -6.21 -6.47 -0.18
C ALA A 24 -6.83 -7.19 1.02
N LYS A 25 -7.97 -6.72 1.50
CA LYS A 25 -8.66 -7.33 2.64
C LYS A 25 -9.05 -8.77 2.36
N ASP A 26 -9.51 -9.06 1.14
CA ASP A 26 -9.92 -10.41 0.76
C ASP A 26 -8.77 -11.41 0.80
N LYS A 27 -7.53 -10.94 0.64
CA LYS A 27 -6.34 -11.81 0.65
C LYS A 27 -5.71 -11.98 2.01
N LEU A 28 -5.94 -11.06 2.94
CA LEU A 28 -5.39 -11.19 4.28
C LEU A 28 -6.06 -12.32 5.04
N PRO A 29 -5.33 -12.99 5.95
CA PRO A 29 -5.92 -14.10 6.72
C PRO A 29 -7.14 -13.67 7.52
N LYS A 30 -8.16 -14.54 7.60
CA LYS A 30 -9.44 -14.24 8.25
C LYS A 30 -9.32 -13.79 9.70
N TYR A 31 -8.35 -14.33 10.40
CA TYR A 31 -8.19 -14.05 11.83
C TYR A 31 -7.19 -12.93 12.12
N SER A 32 -6.88 -12.14 11.09
CA SER A 32 -5.97 -11.00 11.24
C SER A 32 -6.65 -9.83 11.93
N ILE A 33 -5.86 -9.01 12.59
CA ILE A 33 -6.31 -7.71 13.07
C ILE A 33 -5.92 -6.71 12.00
N ILE A 34 -6.90 -6.07 11.38
CA ILE A 34 -6.67 -5.15 10.27
C ILE A 34 -7.12 -3.74 10.67
N THR A 35 -6.21 -2.78 10.58
CA THR A 35 -6.52 -1.37 10.78
C THR A 35 -6.31 -0.66 9.44
N VAL A 36 -7.23 0.23 9.10
CA VAL A 36 -7.17 1.01 7.87
C VAL A 36 -7.06 2.48 8.22
N ILE A 37 -6.06 3.15 7.64
CA ILE A 37 -5.91 4.60 7.75
C ILE A 37 -5.98 5.18 6.34
N ASN A 38 -6.90 6.14 6.14
CA ASN A 38 -7.01 6.85 4.88
C ASN A 38 -6.12 8.09 4.92
N VAL A 39 -5.43 8.35 3.81
CA VAL A 39 -4.62 9.56 3.63
C VAL A 39 -5.01 10.24 2.32
N PRO A 40 -4.76 11.56 2.19
CA PRO A 40 -5.21 12.28 0.98
C PRO A 40 -4.51 11.84 -0.30
N GLY A 41 -3.24 11.54 -0.23
CA GLY A 41 -2.46 11.18 -1.42
C GLY A 41 -1.35 10.19 -1.11
N VAL A 42 -0.74 9.70 -2.16
CA VAL A 42 0.35 8.71 -2.06
C VAL A 42 1.54 9.28 -1.28
N PHE A 43 1.77 10.57 -1.40
CA PHE A 43 2.90 11.22 -0.72
C PHE A 43 2.82 11.10 0.81
N GLU A 44 1.63 10.96 1.37
CA GLU A 44 1.43 10.84 2.82
C GLU A 44 1.51 9.41 3.35
N ILE A 45 1.63 8.42 2.47
CA ILE A 45 1.68 7.01 2.89
C ILE A 45 2.94 6.69 3.70
N PRO A 46 4.16 7.04 3.24
CA PRO A 46 5.36 6.64 3.98
C PRO A 46 5.42 7.16 5.41
N VAL A 47 5.08 8.43 5.63
CA VAL A 47 5.13 9.00 6.97
C VAL A 47 4.09 8.36 7.89
N THR A 48 2.93 8.02 7.35
CA THR A 48 1.88 7.36 8.13
C THR A 48 2.34 5.98 8.58
N ILE A 49 2.98 5.23 7.69
CA ILE A 49 3.56 3.93 8.04
C ILE A 49 4.66 4.11 9.09
N SER A 50 5.55 5.08 8.89
CA SER A 50 6.64 5.35 9.81
C SER A 50 6.16 5.60 11.24
N LYS A 51 5.10 6.41 11.37
CA LYS A 51 4.51 6.71 12.68
C LYS A 51 3.97 5.47 13.39
N ASN A 52 3.60 4.45 12.64
CA ASN A 52 2.96 3.25 13.16
C ASN A 52 3.84 2.01 13.07
N ILE A 53 5.10 2.16 12.74
CA ILE A 53 5.98 1.04 12.39
C ILE A 53 6.14 0.02 13.51
N ARG A 54 6.05 0.44 14.76
CA ARG A 54 6.22 -0.45 15.92
C ARG A 54 4.94 -1.15 16.34
N LYS A 55 3.79 -0.73 15.81
CA LYS A 55 2.48 -1.20 16.29
C LYS A 55 1.92 -2.37 15.50
N TYR A 56 2.47 -2.66 14.34
CA TYR A 56 1.93 -3.69 13.44
C TYR A 56 3.03 -4.63 12.95
N ASP A 57 2.62 -5.80 12.51
CA ASP A 57 3.54 -6.82 11.99
C ASP A 57 3.81 -6.62 10.50
N GLY A 58 2.82 -6.18 9.76
CA GLY A 58 2.92 -5.94 8.33
C GLY A 58 2.10 -4.75 7.90
N PHE A 59 2.47 -4.20 6.76
CA PHE A 59 1.87 -2.96 6.25
C PHE A 59 1.53 -3.11 4.78
N LEU A 60 0.46 -2.46 4.36
CA LEU A 60 0.11 -2.34 2.95
C LEU A 60 0.00 -0.87 2.61
N ALA A 61 0.68 -0.47 1.53
CA ALA A 61 0.60 0.87 0.97
C ALA A 61 -0.24 0.79 -0.29
N LEU A 62 -1.43 1.36 -0.26
CA LEU A 62 -2.37 1.30 -1.37
C LEU A 62 -2.67 2.70 -1.89
N GLY A 63 -2.64 2.86 -3.20
CA GLY A 63 -2.97 4.13 -3.82
C GLY A 63 -2.74 4.10 -5.31
N CYS A 64 -2.98 5.23 -5.94
CA CYS A 64 -2.87 5.35 -7.39
C CYS A 64 -2.26 6.70 -7.76
N VAL A 65 -1.28 6.68 -8.63
CA VAL A 65 -0.72 7.88 -9.25
C VAL A 65 -0.98 7.78 -10.74
N ILE A 66 -1.64 8.79 -11.30
CA ILE A 66 -1.93 8.84 -12.72
C ILE A 66 -1.04 9.92 -13.34
N LYS A 67 -0.41 9.58 -14.46
CA LYS A 67 0.50 10.48 -15.15
C LYS A 67 -0.24 11.72 -15.64
N GLY A 68 0.29 12.90 -15.29
CA GLY A 68 -0.19 14.19 -15.76
C GLY A 68 0.78 14.81 -16.75
N GLN A 69 0.62 16.11 -16.97
CA GLN A 69 1.46 16.86 -17.92
C GLN A 69 2.79 17.31 -17.31
N THR A 70 2.91 17.23 -15.98
CA THR A 70 4.13 17.65 -15.28
C THR A 70 4.90 16.41 -14.80
N PRO A 71 6.18 16.57 -14.41
CA PRO A 71 6.96 15.46 -13.87
C PRO A 71 6.53 15.00 -12.47
N HIS A 72 5.46 15.54 -11.93
CA HIS A 72 4.95 15.18 -10.60
C HIS A 72 4.76 13.66 -10.42
N PHE A 73 4.24 13.01 -11.47
CA PHE A 73 4.05 11.55 -11.50
C PHE A 73 5.34 10.80 -11.15
N ASP A 74 6.43 11.18 -11.84
CA ASP A 74 7.72 10.50 -11.64
C ASP A 74 8.29 10.77 -10.25
N PHE A 75 8.19 12.01 -9.78
CA PHE A 75 8.69 12.38 -8.46
C PHE A 75 7.97 11.64 -7.33
N ILE A 76 6.64 11.61 -7.39
CA ILE A 76 5.83 10.94 -6.37
C ILE A 76 6.06 9.43 -6.40
N SER A 77 6.09 8.84 -7.59
CA SER A 77 6.29 7.39 -7.74
C SER A 77 7.65 6.97 -7.20
N GLN A 78 8.70 7.70 -7.55
CA GLN A 78 10.05 7.38 -7.11
C GLN A 78 10.21 7.60 -5.61
N ALA A 79 9.78 8.75 -5.10
CA ALA A 79 9.93 9.09 -3.70
C ALA A 79 9.18 8.10 -2.79
N SER A 80 7.94 7.75 -3.15
CA SER A 80 7.15 6.84 -2.33
C SER A 80 7.73 5.42 -2.35
N THR A 81 8.17 4.95 -3.51
CA THR A 81 8.77 3.64 -3.66
C THR A 81 10.05 3.52 -2.83
N ASP A 82 10.93 4.51 -2.93
CA ASP A 82 12.18 4.53 -2.18
C ASP A 82 11.94 4.58 -0.68
N ALA A 83 11.02 5.41 -0.24
CA ALA A 83 10.71 5.56 1.18
C ALA A 83 10.14 4.27 1.78
N ILE A 84 9.24 3.61 1.07
CA ILE A 84 8.63 2.35 1.51
C ILE A 84 9.69 1.26 1.62
N MET A 85 10.54 1.13 0.63
CA MET A 85 11.61 0.13 0.64
C MET A 85 12.56 0.35 1.81
N LYS A 86 12.96 1.61 2.04
CA LYS A 86 13.85 1.95 3.14
C LYS A 86 13.22 1.62 4.50
N LEU A 87 11.97 2.01 4.70
CA LEU A 87 11.26 1.72 5.95
C LEU A 87 11.18 0.22 6.21
N SER A 88 10.87 -0.55 5.16
CA SER A 88 10.74 -1.99 5.27
C SER A 88 12.05 -2.65 5.70
N ILE A 89 13.14 -2.29 5.06
CA ILE A 89 14.46 -2.86 5.34
C ILE A 89 14.96 -2.43 6.72
N GLU A 90 14.87 -1.15 7.03
CA GLU A 90 15.39 -0.61 8.29
C GLU A 90 14.67 -1.17 9.51
N ASN A 91 13.38 -1.47 9.36
CA ASN A 91 12.56 -1.95 10.48
C ASN A 91 12.32 -3.45 10.44
N ARG A 92 12.79 -4.13 9.39
CA ARG A 92 12.64 -5.58 9.20
C ARG A 92 11.18 -6.00 9.28
N LYS A 93 10.31 -5.22 8.67
CA LYS A 93 8.88 -5.49 8.56
C LYS A 93 8.42 -5.34 7.13
N PRO A 94 7.61 -6.27 6.62
CA PRO A 94 7.18 -6.20 5.22
C PRO A 94 6.20 -5.05 5.01
N ILE A 95 6.38 -4.35 3.90
CA ILE A 95 5.43 -3.35 3.42
C ILE A 95 5.05 -3.76 2.01
N GLY A 96 3.81 -4.18 1.82
CA GLY A 96 3.31 -4.54 0.49
C GLY A 96 3.06 -3.28 -0.33
N ASN A 97 3.69 -3.18 -1.48
CA ASN A 97 3.53 -2.02 -2.35
C ASN A 97 2.38 -2.23 -3.32
N GLY A 98 1.22 -1.69 -2.98
CA GLY A 98 0.04 -1.66 -3.82
C GLY A 98 -0.22 -0.27 -4.39
N ILE A 99 0.82 0.56 -4.48
CA ILE A 99 0.71 1.86 -5.14
C ILE A 99 0.88 1.62 -6.63
N ILE A 100 -0.21 1.83 -7.39
CA ILE A 100 -0.18 1.64 -8.83
C ILE A 100 0.13 2.96 -9.52
N THR A 101 0.93 2.85 -10.58
CA THR A 101 1.30 4.00 -11.40
C THR A 101 0.74 3.76 -12.79
N CYS A 102 -0.16 4.63 -13.23
CA CYS A 102 -0.94 4.43 -14.44
C CYS A 102 -0.88 5.64 -15.35
N LEU A 103 -1.08 5.40 -16.64
CA LEU A 103 -1.12 6.49 -17.62
C LEU A 103 -2.48 7.16 -17.67
N ASN A 104 -3.54 6.43 -17.26
CA ASN A 104 -4.92 6.96 -17.31
C ASN A 104 -5.80 6.19 -16.33
N MET A 105 -7.02 6.71 -16.13
CA MET A 105 -8.00 6.13 -15.20
C MET A 105 -8.44 4.72 -15.61
N LYS A 106 -8.55 4.45 -16.88
CA LYS A 106 -8.94 3.13 -17.38
C LYS A 106 -7.95 2.05 -16.91
N GLN A 107 -6.66 2.35 -17.02
CA GLN A 107 -5.62 1.44 -16.50
C GLN A 107 -5.72 1.26 -14.99
N ALA A 108 -5.98 2.34 -14.28
CA ALA A 108 -6.08 2.32 -12.83
C ALA A 108 -7.21 1.39 -12.37
N ILE A 109 -8.38 1.54 -12.97
CA ILE A 109 -9.55 0.71 -12.64
C ILE A 109 -9.26 -0.76 -12.94
N ALA A 110 -8.56 -1.05 -14.03
CA ALA A 110 -8.24 -2.41 -14.43
C ALA A 110 -7.22 -3.11 -13.51
N ARG A 111 -6.51 -2.36 -12.67
CA ARG A 111 -5.41 -2.88 -11.84
C ARG A 111 -5.75 -3.05 -10.36
N LYS A 112 -7.02 -3.17 -10.02
CA LYS A 112 -7.47 -3.32 -8.62
C LYS A 112 -6.86 -4.54 -7.92
N LYS A 113 -6.53 -5.58 -8.65
CA LYS A 113 -5.92 -6.80 -8.10
C LYS A 113 -4.56 -6.55 -7.44
N LYS A 114 -3.94 -5.42 -7.71
CA LYS A 114 -2.66 -5.06 -7.10
C LYS A 114 -2.74 -4.99 -5.58
N GLY A 115 -3.92 -4.64 -5.04
CA GLY A 115 -4.12 -4.66 -3.59
C GLY A 115 -3.94 -6.05 -3.01
N GLY A 116 -4.51 -7.07 -3.64
CA GLY A 116 -4.33 -8.45 -3.22
C GLY A 116 -2.91 -8.95 -3.40
N GLU A 117 -2.22 -8.50 -4.45
CA GLU A 117 -0.81 -8.85 -4.66
C GLU A 117 0.07 -8.25 -3.55
N ALA A 118 -0.21 -7.03 -3.14
CA ALA A 118 0.51 -6.40 -2.03
C ALA A 118 0.30 -7.18 -0.73
N ALA A 119 -0.93 -7.59 -0.46
CA ALA A 119 -1.25 -8.41 0.71
C ALA A 119 -0.50 -9.74 0.67
N GLN A 120 -0.49 -10.41 -0.48
CA GLN A 120 0.20 -11.68 -0.65
C GLN A 120 1.71 -11.54 -0.41
N ALA A 121 2.30 -10.44 -0.85
CA ALA A 121 3.72 -10.17 -0.63
C ALA A 121 4.04 -10.06 0.87
N VAL A 122 3.21 -9.36 1.62
CA VAL A 122 3.38 -9.21 3.07
C VAL A 122 3.25 -10.57 3.77
N ILE A 123 2.22 -11.33 3.42
CA ILE A 123 2.00 -12.66 3.99
C ILE A 123 3.22 -13.55 3.73
N SER A 124 3.75 -13.49 2.51
CA SER A 124 4.92 -14.29 2.11
C SER A 124 6.13 -13.99 3.01
N VAL A 125 6.40 -12.72 3.27
CA VAL A 125 7.53 -12.34 4.12
C VAL A 125 7.30 -12.74 5.58
N LEU A 126 6.10 -12.52 6.11
CA LEU A 126 5.78 -12.89 7.49
C LEU A 126 5.80 -14.39 7.72
N SER A 127 5.64 -15.19 6.66
CA SER A 127 5.69 -16.66 6.75
C SER A 127 7.10 -17.23 6.70
N GLN A 128 8.10 -16.41 6.45
CA GLN A 128 9.51 -16.86 6.47
C GLN A 128 9.95 -17.22 7.88
N ARG A 129 10.84 -18.16 7.94
CA ARG A 129 11.43 -18.59 9.20
C ARG A 129 12.80 -18.01 9.44
#